data_b73397664a915a6a4cd63444634fa64a
#
_entry.id   b73397664a915a6a4cd63444634fa64a
#
_cell.length_a   1.000
_cell.length_b   1.000
_cell.length_c   1.000
_cell.angle_alpha   90.00
_cell.angle_beta   90.00
_cell.angle_gamma   90.00
#
_symmetry.space_group_name_H-M   'P 1'
#
loop_
_entity.id
_entity.type
_entity.pdbx_description
1 polymer ?
#
loop_
_entity_poly.entity_id
_entity_poly.type
_entity_poly.pdbx_seq_one_letter_code
_entity_poly.pdbx_strand_id
1 'polypeptide(L)'
;LSLHDALPIYSGNNFLDDVFIKSEEYTKLRSLLLAKKNIILQGAPGVGKTYSAKRLAYSIIGEEDRTKVEFIQFHQNYSYEDFVMGYKPKEDGGFELRRGVFYNFCRKAQSDSDKKYFFIIDEINRGNMSKIFGELLMLIENDYRGEKHKIRLAYNDEYFSVPENLYIIGMMNTADR
;
A
#
# COMPACT_ATOMS: atom_id res chain seq x y z
N LEU A 1 10.06 32.29 -9.32
CA LEU A 1 10.83 31.30 -8.58
C LEU A 1 9.89 30.69 -7.53
N SER A 2 9.26 29.60 -7.92
CA SER A 2 8.48 28.76 -7.00
C SER A 2 9.46 28.17 -5.99
N LEU A 3 9.42 28.65 -4.77
CA LEU A 3 9.93 27.95 -3.63
C LEU A 3 9.07 26.68 -3.56
N HIS A 4 9.63 25.54 -3.97
CA HIS A 4 9.06 24.27 -3.58
C HIS A 4 9.10 24.26 -2.05
N ASP A 5 7.93 24.42 -1.43
CA ASP A 5 7.81 24.24 0.01
C ASP A 5 8.36 22.83 0.32
N ALA A 6 9.51 22.80 0.97
CA ALA A 6 10.10 21.55 1.38
C ALA A 6 9.09 20.82 2.26
N LEU A 7 8.86 19.53 1.97
CA LEU A 7 7.97 18.71 2.79
C LEU A 7 8.50 18.63 4.22
N PRO A 8 7.62 18.61 5.23
CA PRO A 8 8.04 18.48 6.62
C PRO A 8 8.86 17.21 6.82
N ILE A 9 10.02 17.36 7.46
CA ILE A 9 10.86 16.22 7.84
C ILE A 9 10.09 15.38 8.87
N TYR A 10 10.09 14.07 8.68
CA TYR A 10 9.48 13.14 9.61
C TYR A 10 10.41 11.95 9.83
N SER A 11 10.92 11.83 11.05
CA SER A 11 11.90 10.81 11.42
C SER A 11 11.31 9.80 12.40
N GLY A 12 12.09 8.78 12.75
CA GLY A 12 11.72 7.84 13.81
C GLY A 12 11.47 8.51 15.14
N ASN A 13 12.20 9.58 15.48
CA ASN A 13 11.95 10.34 16.70
C ASN A 13 10.59 11.04 16.67
N ASN A 14 10.20 11.61 15.54
CA ASN A 14 8.87 12.18 15.36
C ASN A 14 7.77 11.13 15.52
N PHE A 15 8.00 9.93 14.98
CA PHE A 15 7.08 8.80 15.15
C PHE A 15 6.91 8.42 16.63
N LEU A 16 8.00 8.34 17.38
CA LEU A 16 7.96 8.00 18.80
C LEU A 16 7.24 9.05 19.64
N ASP A 17 7.32 10.32 19.24
CA ASP A 17 6.58 11.41 19.88
C ASP A 17 5.06 11.35 19.57
N ASP A 18 4.70 10.97 18.35
CA ASP A 18 3.32 10.94 17.88
C ASP A 18 2.59 9.65 18.23
N VAL A 19 3.31 8.53 18.29
CA VAL A 19 2.76 7.21 18.55
C VAL A 19 3.37 6.63 19.81
N PHE A 20 2.53 6.34 20.81
CA PHE A 20 2.96 5.89 22.11
C PHE A 20 3.37 4.41 22.10
N ILE A 21 4.54 4.12 21.52
CA ILE A 21 5.17 2.82 21.58
C ILE A 21 6.64 2.95 22.02
N LYS A 22 7.21 1.87 22.48
CA LYS A 22 8.62 1.84 22.87
C LYS A 22 9.53 1.90 21.63
N SER A 23 10.69 2.54 21.80
CA SER A 23 11.71 2.63 20.75
C SER A 23 12.09 1.26 20.17
N GLU A 24 12.19 0.24 21.03
CA GLU A 24 12.51 -1.13 20.60
C GLU A 24 11.43 -1.74 19.73
N GLU A 25 10.15 -1.50 20.04
CA GLU A 25 9.02 -1.96 19.24
C GLU A 25 9.00 -1.29 17.88
N TYR A 26 9.26 0.01 17.81
CA TYR A 26 9.38 0.75 16.57
C TYR A 26 10.49 0.19 15.67
N THR A 27 11.69 0.00 16.24
CA THR A 27 12.84 -0.54 15.50
C THR A 27 12.53 -1.92 14.93
N LYS A 28 11.89 -2.78 15.72
CA LYS A 28 11.49 -4.13 15.32
C LYS A 28 10.45 -4.10 14.19
N LEU A 29 9.42 -3.27 14.33
CA LEU A 29 8.35 -3.12 13.36
C LEU A 29 8.89 -2.57 12.03
N ARG A 30 9.73 -1.54 12.09
CA ARG A 30 10.40 -0.96 10.93
C ARG A 30 11.25 -1.98 10.20
N SER A 31 12.10 -2.72 10.93
CA SER A 31 12.97 -3.74 10.36
C SER A 31 12.17 -4.86 9.70
N LEU A 32 11.10 -5.29 10.34
CA LEU A 32 10.22 -6.33 9.81
C LEU A 32 9.55 -5.88 8.50
N LEU A 33 9.01 -4.66 8.47
CA LEU A 33 8.37 -4.11 7.27
C LEU A 33 9.36 -3.99 6.12
N LEU A 34 10.56 -3.48 6.38
CA LEU A 34 11.59 -3.34 5.33
C LEU A 34 12.08 -4.69 4.81
N ALA A 35 12.19 -5.70 5.68
CA ALA A 35 12.64 -7.04 5.28
C ALA A 35 11.56 -7.84 4.55
N LYS A 36 10.34 -7.82 5.04
CA LYS A 36 9.21 -8.62 4.52
C LYS A 36 8.39 -7.90 3.46
N LYS A 37 8.47 -6.58 3.41
CA LYS A 37 7.70 -5.68 2.53
C LYS A 37 6.19 -5.67 2.78
N ASN A 38 5.68 -6.62 3.53
CA ASN A 38 4.26 -6.72 3.88
C ASN A 38 4.13 -7.00 5.38
N ILE A 39 3.26 -6.27 6.05
CA ILE A 39 2.91 -6.53 7.45
C ILE A 39 1.40 -6.37 7.67
N ILE A 40 0.90 -7.01 8.71
CA ILE A 40 -0.46 -6.82 9.18
C ILE A 40 -0.40 -6.32 10.63
N LEU A 41 -1.00 -5.15 10.85
CA LEU A 41 -1.17 -4.57 12.18
C LEU A 41 -2.53 -4.99 12.72
N GLN A 42 -2.53 -5.66 13.87
CA GLN A 42 -3.74 -6.07 14.58
C GLN A 42 -3.93 -5.19 15.81
N GLY A 43 -5.18 -4.92 16.15
CA GLY A 43 -5.50 -4.16 17.34
C GLY A 43 -7.00 -3.94 17.51
N ALA A 44 -7.38 -3.44 18.68
CA ALA A 44 -8.76 -3.09 18.98
C ALA A 44 -9.24 -1.91 18.12
N PRO A 45 -10.54 -1.82 17.79
CA PRO A 45 -11.09 -0.65 17.11
C PRO A 45 -10.83 0.64 17.90
N GLY A 46 -10.59 1.73 17.19
CA GLY A 46 -10.47 3.06 17.79
C GLY A 46 -9.16 3.36 18.51
N VAL A 47 -8.12 2.54 18.32
CA VAL A 47 -6.78 2.79 18.93
C VAL A 47 -5.85 3.60 18.01
N GLY A 48 -6.37 4.26 16.99
CA GLY A 48 -5.55 5.11 16.12
C GLY A 48 -4.64 4.35 15.16
N LYS A 49 -4.99 3.14 14.74
CA LYS A 49 -4.17 2.32 13.83
C LYS A 49 -3.89 3.00 12.49
N THR A 50 -4.89 3.66 11.90
CA THR A 50 -4.72 4.40 10.63
C THR A 50 -3.68 5.50 10.77
N TYR A 51 -3.77 6.27 11.84
CA TYR A 51 -2.81 7.32 12.15
C TYR A 51 -1.40 6.73 12.30
N SER A 52 -1.27 5.68 13.10
CA SER A 52 0.01 5.00 13.35
C SER A 52 0.62 4.43 12.07
N ALA A 53 -0.19 3.81 11.21
CA ALA A 53 0.30 3.24 9.95
C ALA A 53 0.84 4.31 9.00
N LYS A 54 0.15 5.43 8.86
CA LYS A 54 0.61 6.56 8.03
C LYS A 54 1.89 7.17 8.59
N ARG A 55 1.96 7.36 9.93
CA ARG A 55 3.14 7.92 10.58
C ARG A 55 4.34 6.98 10.49
N LEU A 56 4.13 5.67 10.58
CA LEU A 56 5.18 4.68 10.33
C LEU A 56 5.75 4.84 8.92
N ALA A 57 4.90 4.94 7.92
CA ALA A 57 5.31 5.16 6.53
C ALA A 57 6.14 6.45 6.39
N TYR A 58 5.67 7.57 6.93
CA TYR A 58 6.41 8.83 6.87
C TYR A 58 7.77 8.75 7.56
N SER A 59 7.85 8.05 8.70
CA SER A 59 9.13 7.88 9.41
C SER A 59 10.18 7.13 8.58
N ILE A 60 9.74 6.21 7.75
CA ILE A 60 10.63 5.44 6.86
C ILE A 60 10.98 6.25 5.61
N ILE A 61 10.03 7.02 5.08
CA ILE A 61 10.25 7.94 3.96
C ILE A 61 11.21 9.07 4.38
N GLY A 62 11.12 9.53 5.61
CA GLY A 62 11.91 10.63 6.15
C GLY A 62 11.23 11.99 6.07
N GLU A 63 10.04 12.07 5.48
CA GLU A 63 9.23 13.29 5.32
C GLU A 63 7.75 12.95 5.20
N GLU A 64 6.88 13.92 5.45
CA GLU A 64 5.43 13.75 5.30
C GLU A 64 5.00 13.89 3.84
N ASP A 65 5.47 13.01 3.00
CA ASP A 65 5.11 12.99 1.58
C ASP A 65 3.88 12.11 1.32
N ARG A 66 2.73 12.75 1.28
CA ARG A 66 1.44 12.07 1.04
C ARG A 66 1.34 11.42 -0.34
N THR A 67 2.14 11.86 -1.30
CA THR A 67 2.14 11.28 -2.65
C THR A 67 2.72 9.86 -2.68
N LYS A 68 3.46 9.48 -1.63
CA LYS A 68 4.10 8.16 -1.50
C LYS A 68 3.33 7.22 -0.59
N VAL A 69 2.15 7.60 -0.14
CA VAL A 69 1.29 6.80 0.74
C VAL A 69 -0.11 6.75 0.17
N GLU A 70 -0.56 5.57 -0.19
CA GLU A 70 -1.95 5.32 -0.60
C GLU A 70 -2.69 4.64 0.54
N PHE A 71 -3.92 5.04 0.78
CA PHE A 71 -4.78 4.46 1.81
C PHE A 71 -6.11 4.06 1.21
N ILE A 72 -6.49 2.80 1.42
CA ILE A 72 -7.81 2.29 1.05
C ILE A 72 -8.40 1.48 2.21
N GLN A 73 -9.69 1.25 2.15
CA GLN A 73 -10.40 0.38 3.07
C GLN A 73 -11.06 -0.74 2.29
N PHE A 74 -10.83 -1.99 2.69
CA PHE A 74 -11.55 -3.13 2.12
C PHE A 74 -12.97 -3.20 2.70
N HIS A 75 -13.87 -3.68 1.89
CA HIS A 75 -15.23 -4.03 2.27
C HIS A 75 -15.66 -5.30 1.53
N GLN A 76 -16.79 -5.85 1.90
CA GLN A 76 -17.25 -7.13 1.38
C GLN A 76 -17.37 -7.18 -0.15
N ASN A 77 -17.69 -6.05 -0.79
CA ASN A 77 -17.88 -5.96 -2.24
C ASN A 77 -16.70 -5.35 -2.99
N TYR A 78 -15.57 -5.14 -2.31
CA TYR A 78 -14.38 -4.62 -2.96
C TYR A 78 -13.88 -5.61 -4.01
N SER A 79 -13.61 -5.15 -5.23
CA SER A 79 -13.39 -6.02 -6.38
C SER A 79 -12.01 -5.85 -7.01
N TYR A 80 -11.61 -6.87 -7.76
CA TYR A 80 -10.43 -6.83 -8.62
C TYR A 80 -10.48 -5.65 -9.60
N GLU A 81 -11.66 -5.37 -10.15
CA GLU A 81 -11.88 -4.30 -11.11
C GLU A 81 -11.55 -2.91 -10.53
N ASP A 82 -11.83 -2.70 -9.25
CA ASP A 82 -11.50 -1.45 -8.56
C ASP A 82 -10.05 -1.39 -8.10
N PHE A 83 -9.44 -2.54 -7.85
CA PHE A 83 -8.10 -2.66 -7.28
C PHE A 83 -7.02 -2.77 -8.35
N VAL A 84 -7.22 -3.61 -9.35
CA VAL A 84 -6.24 -3.89 -10.41
C VAL A 84 -6.65 -3.26 -11.72
N MET A 85 -7.72 -3.74 -12.35
CA MET A 85 -8.30 -3.15 -13.57
C MET A 85 -9.64 -3.78 -13.89
N GLY A 86 -10.45 -3.06 -14.63
CA GLY A 86 -11.74 -3.54 -15.09
C GLY A 86 -12.38 -2.63 -16.11
N TYR A 87 -13.39 -3.16 -16.78
CA TYR A 87 -14.19 -2.37 -17.71
C TYR A 87 -15.23 -1.55 -16.95
N LYS A 88 -15.27 -0.26 -17.21
CA LYS A 88 -16.21 0.68 -16.63
C LYS A 88 -17.06 1.33 -17.74
N PRO A 89 -18.35 1.59 -17.47
CA PRO A 89 -19.20 2.27 -18.44
C PRO A 89 -18.73 3.71 -18.69
N LYS A 90 -18.83 4.15 -19.95
CA LYS A 90 -18.54 5.52 -20.34
C LYS A 90 -19.84 6.33 -20.38
N GLU A 91 -19.73 7.64 -20.14
CA GLU A 91 -20.89 8.56 -20.19
C GLU A 91 -21.55 8.62 -21.57
N ASP A 92 -20.75 8.50 -22.62
CA ASP A 92 -21.21 8.56 -24.03
C ASP A 92 -21.60 7.19 -24.61
N GLY A 93 -21.68 6.17 -23.76
CA GLY A 93 -21.99 4.79 -24.13
C GLY A 93 -20.74 3.93 -24.31
N GLY A 94 -20.94 2.60 -24.21
CA GLY A 94 -19.87 1.62 -24.27
C GLY A 94 -19.10 1.51 -22.96
N PHE A 95 -17.94 0.84 -23.05
CA PHE A 95 -17.08 0.55 -21.90
C PHE A 95 -15.64 0.93 -22.22
N GLU A 96 -14.90 1.27 -21.18
CA GLU A 96 -13.45 1.48 -21.26
C GLU A 96 -12.75 0.68 -20.17
N LEU A 97 -11.52 0.23 -20.46
CA LEU A 97 -10.66 -0.40 -19.47
C LEU A 97 -10.08 0.68 -18.57
N ARG A 98 -10.37 0.58 -17.28
CA ARG A 98 -9.80 1.46 -16.25
C ARG A 98 -8.87 0.68 -15.35
N ARG A 99 -7.72 1.27 -15.06
CA ARG A 99 -6.77 0.71 -14.12
C ARG A 99 -7.15 1.10 -12.70
N GLY A 100 -6.98 0.14 -11.79
CA GLY A 100 -7.36 0.30 -10.39
C GLY A 100 -6.29 0.98 -9.54
N VAL A 101 -6.63 1.21 -8.28
CA VAL A 101 -5.79 1.96 -7.35
C VAL A 101 -4.44 1.30 -7.10
N PHE A 102 -4.40 -0.02 -6.95
CA PHE A 102 -3.14 -0.75 -6.71
C PHE A 102 -2.25 -0.77 -7.95
N TYR A 103 -2.83 -1.03 -9.12
CA TYR A 103 -2.11 -0.97 -10.40
C TYR A 103 -1.41 0.38 -10.58
N ASN A 104 -2.17 1.47 -10.42
CA ASN A 104 -1.64 2.82 -10.61
C ASN A 104 -0.55 3.14 -9.59
N PHE A 105 -0.72 2.72 -8.35
CA PHE A 105 0.27 2.96 -7.31
C PHE A 105 1.57 2.18 -7.55
N CYS A 106 1.47 0.93 -8.02
CA CYS A 106 2.64 0.15 -8.44
C CYS A 106 3.40 0.85 -9.57
N ARG A 107 2.70 1.36 -10.57
CA ARG A 107 3.33 2.08 -11.69
C ARG A 107 4.02 3.36 -11.22
N LYS A 108 3.41 4.08 -10.30
CA LYS A 108 3.98 5.27 -9.68
C LYS A 108 5.27 4.93 -8.93
N ALA A 109 5.26 3.89 -8.11
CA ALA A 109 6.45 3.44 -7.40
C ALA A 109 7.57 3.00 -8.36
N GLN A 110 7.23 2.29 -9.43
CA GLN A 110 8.21 1.88 -10.45
C GLN A 110 8.89 3.06 -11.11
N SER A 111 8.16 4.15 -11.35
CA SER A 111 8.70 5.35 -11.97
C SER A 111 9.63 6.17 -11.05
N ASP A 112 9.70 5.80 -9.79
CA ASP A 112 10.47 6.50 -8.74
C ASP A 112 11.18 5.48 -7.84
N SER A 113 11.96 4.61 -8.45
CA SER A 113 12.53 3.41 -7.80
C SER A 113 13.46 3.69 -6.62
N ASP A 114 14.02 4.91 -6.52
CA ASP A 114 14.88 5.31 -5.41
C ASP A 114 14.14 5.66 -4.14
N LYS A 115 12.82 5.79 -4.22
CA LYS A 115 11.95 6.20 -3.11
C LYS A 115 11.07 5.04 -2.66
N LYS A 116 10.69 5.05 -1.39
CA LYS A 116 9.81 4.04 -0.82
C LYS A 116 8.36 4.50 -0.87
N TYR A 117 7.50 3.59 -1.29
CA TYR A 117 6.06 3.80 -1.44
C TYR A 117 5.30 2.85 -0.54
N PHE A 118 4.23 3.32 0.09
CA PHE A 118 3.48 2.56 1.10
C PHE A 118 2.01 2.50 0.71
N PHE A 119 1.51 1.28 0.62
CA PHE A 119 0.10 1.01 0.35
C PHE A 119 -0.54 0.47 1.62
N ILE A 120 -1.48 1.22 2.18
CA ILE A 120 -2.13 0.90 3.45
C ILE A 120 -3.56 0.43 3.18
N ILE A 121 -3.89 -0.76 3.68
CA ILE A 121 -5.21 -1.36 3.51
C ILE A 121 -5.85 -1.52 4.88
N ASP A 122 -6.87 -0.70 5.15
CA ASP A 122 -7.68 -0.85 6.36
C ASP A 122 -8.71 -1.96 6.19
N GLU A 123 -9.11 -2.57 7.29
CA GLU A 123 -10.10 -3.65 7.31
C GLU A 123 -9.76 -4.78 6.32
N ILE A 124 -8.47 -5.16 6.27
CA ILE A 124 -7.98 -6.10 5.25
C ILE A 124 -8.69 -7.46 5.28
N ASN A 125 -9.17 -7.87 6.44
CA ASN A 125 -9.90 -9.12 6.63
C ASN A 125 -11.36 -9.09 6.16
N ARG A 126 -11.90 -7.92 5.84
CA ARG A 126 -13.28 -7.79 5.34
C ARG A 126 -13.40 -8.05 3.84
N GLY A 127 -12.31 -7.93 3.10
CA GLY A 127 -12.28 -8.26 1.69
C GLY A 127 -11.76 -9.67 1.44
N ASN A 128 -12.04 -10.20 0.26
CA ASN A 128 -11.46 -11.45 -0.19
C ASN A 128 -10.15 -11.16 -0.92
N MET A 129 -9.02 -11.34 -0.26
CA MET A 129 -7.70 -11.02 -0.81
C MET A 129 -7.40 -11.76 -2.11
N SER A 130 -7.76 -13.04 -2.19
CA SER A 130 -7.51 -13.83 -3.41
C SER A 130 -8.28 -13.30 -4.61
N LYS A 131 -9.51 -12.84 -4.39
CA LYS A 131 -10.33 -12.22 -5.45
C LYS A 131 -9.84 -10.83 -5.82
N ILE A 132 -9.50 -10.01 -4.83
CA ILE A 132 -9.12 -8.60 -5.04
C ILE A 132 -7.78 -8.50 -5.73
N PHE A 133 -6.78 -9.22 -5.26
CA PHE A 133 -5.44 -9.22 -5.85
C PHE A 133 -5.37 -10.06 -7.13
N GLY A 134 -6.18 -11.13 -7.22
CA GLY A 134 -6.13 -12.05 -8.34
C GLY A 134 -4.73 -12.61 -8.55
N GLU A 135 -4.26 -12.60 -9.81
CA GLU A 135 -2.94 -13.08 -10.19
C GLU A 135 -1.78 -12.30 -9.54
N LEU A 136 -2.04 -11.11 -9.01
CA LEU A 136 -1.02 -10.29 -8.35
C LEU A 136 -0.70 -10.75 -6.92
N LEU A 137 -1.52 -11.61 -6.33
CA LEU A 137 -1.34 -12.01 -4.92
C LEU A 137 0.04 -12.64 -4.67
N MET A 138 0.52 -13.48 -5.56
CA MET A 138 1.85 -14.07 -5.47
C MET A 138 2.95 -13.02 -5.59
N LEU A 139 2.74 -11.99 -6.40
CA LEU A 139 3.76 -10.98 -6.70
C LEU A 139 4.04 -10.02 -5.54
N ILE A 140 3.17 -9.97 -4.54
CA ILE A 140 3.41 -9.13 -3.36
C ILE A 140 4.39 -9.75 -2.37
N GLU A 141 4.63 -11.05 -2.45
CA GLU A 141 5.63 -11.70 -1.62
C GLU A 141 7.02 -11.14 -1.92
N ASN A 142 7.83 -11.02 -0.87
CA ASN A 142 9.16 -10.42 -0.97
C ASN A 142 10.03 -11.04 -2.08
N ASP A 143 10.01 -12.35 -2.19
CA ASP A 143 10.83 -13.09 -3.16
C ASP A 143 10.35 -12.95 -4.60
N TYR A 144 9.14 -12.46 -4.81
CA TYR A 144 8.51 -12.32 -6.13
C TYR A 144 8.37 -10.87 -6.58
N ARG A 145 8.98 -9.94 -5.86
CA ARG A 145 9.01 -8.54 -6.26
C ARG A 145 9.98 -8.29 -7.40
N GLY A 146 9.65 -7.31 -8.24
CA GLY A 146 10.53 -6.81 -9.28
C GLY A 146 10.25 -7.35 -10.67
N GLU A 147 10.88 -6.73 -11.65
CA GLU A 147 10.66 -6.91 -13.09
C GLU A 147 10.90 -8.35 -13.56
N LYS A 148 11.85 -9.07 -12.96
CA LYS A 148 12.15 -10.45 -13.39
C LYS A 148 11.01 -11.44 -13.08
N HIS A 149 10.08 -11.08 -12.23
CA HIS A 149 8.93 -11.91 -11.87
C HIS A 149 7.62 -11.43 -12.51
N LYS A 150 7.70 -10.55 -13.49
CA LYS A 150 6.53 -10.04 -14.18
C LYS A 150 5.66 -11.14 -14.77
N ILE A 151 4.37 -10.91 -14.76
CA ILE A 151 3.36 -11.80 -15.32
C ILE A 151 2.51 -11.05 -16.34
N ARG A 152 1.79 -11.79 -17.18
CA ARG A 152 0.76 -11.20 -18.04
C ARG A 152 -0.55 -11.07 -17.29
N LEU A 153 -1.16 -9.90 -17.37
CA LEU A 153 -2.46 -9.67 -16.78
C LEU A 153 -3.56 -10.30 -17.63
N ALA A 154 -4.54 -10.91 -16.96
CA ALA A 154 -5.62 -11.64 -17.62
C ALA A 154 -6.51 -10.75 -18.52
N TYR A 155 -6.68 -9.48 -18.16
CA TYR A 155 -7.59 -8.57 -18.87
C TYR A 155 -7.06 -8.08 -20.23
N ASN A 156 -5.77 -7.87 -20.36
CA ASN A 156 -5.21 -7.20 -21.52
C ASN A 156 -3.85 -7.72 -22.01
N ASP A 157 -3.38 -8.83 -21.44
CA ASP A 157 -2.07 -9.42 -21.74
C ASP A 157 -0.87 -8.49 -21.47
N GLU A 158 -1.07 -7.38 -20.79
CA GLU A 158 0.00 -6.46 -20.40
C GLU A 158 0.90 -7.10 -19.36
N TYR A 159 2.22 -6.92 -19.48
CA TYR A 159 3.16 -7.36 -18.45
C TYR A 159 3.10 -6.47 -17.23
N PHE A 160 3.10 -7.08 -16.07
CA PHE A 160 3.01 -6.39 -14.80
C PHE A 160 3.89 -7.06 -13.74
N SER A 161 4.55 -6.22 -12.95
CA SER A 161 5.27 -6.65 -11.75
C SER A 161 4.93 -5.73 -10.58
N VAL A 162 5.08 -6.23 -9.36
CA VAL A 162 4.97 -5.41 -8.15
C VAL A 162 6.39 -4.98 -7.78
N PRO A 163 6.66 -3.67 -7.69
CA PRO A 163 8.04 -3.20 -7.53
C PRO A 163 8.61 -3.48 -6.14
N GLU A 164 9.93 -3.53 -6.07
CA GLU A 164 10.66 -3.79 -4.83
C GLU A 164 10.54 -2.67 -3.81
N ASN A 165 10.28 -1.44 -4.25
CA ASN A 165 10.18 -0.26 -3.39
C ASN A 165 8.77 0.01 -2.88
N LEU A 166 7.85 -0.94 -3.05
CA LEU A 166 6.48 -0.86 -2.55
C LEU A 166 6.33 -1.70 -1.29
N TYR A 167 5.76 -1.10 -0.25
CA TYR A 167 5.51 -1.74 1.04
C TYR A 167 4.02 -1.74 1.30
N ILE A 168 3.49 -2.85 1.81
CA ILE A 168 2.06 -3.02 2.10
C ILE A 168 1.86 -3.15 3.60
N ILE A 169 0.97 -2.32 4.14
CA ILE A 169 0.55 -2.38 5.54
C ILE A 169 -0.94 -2.68 5.57
N GLY A 170 -1.29 -3.88 5.98
CA GLY A 170 -2.66 -4.26 6.24
C GLY A 170 -3.04 -4.00 7.69
N MET A 171 -4.27 -3.59 7.94
CA MET A 171 -4.79 -3.39 9.29
C MET A 171 -6.06 -4.21 9.48
N MET A 172 -6.18 -4.85 10.64
CA MET A 172 -7.38 -5.59 11.01
C MET A 172 -7.73 -5.39 12.47
N ASN A 173 -9.01 -5.42 12.78
CA ASN A 173 -9.53 -5.36 14.12
C ASN A 173 -9.58 -6.75 14.74
N THR A 174 -9.04 -6.91 15.94
CA THR A 174 -9.03 -8.21 16.66
C THR A 174 -10.39 -8.56 17.26
N ALA A 175 -11.29 -7.60 17.39
CA ALA A 175 -12.64 -7.83 17.91
C ALA A 175 -13.60 -8.48 16.89
N ASP A 176 -13.25 -8.46 15.60
CA ASP A 176 -14.04 -9.05 14.50
C ASP A 176 -13.61 -10.51 14.32
N ARG A 177 -14.18 -11.39 15.12
CA ARG A 177 -14.02 -12.84 14.98
C ARG A 177 -15.28 -13.47 14.41
#